data_d79cf3db709a00db6c24c6cabec32b6d
#
_entry.id   d79cf3db709a00db6c24c6cabec32b6d
#
_cell.length_a   1.000
_cell.length_b   1.000
_cell.length_c   1.000
_cell.angle_alpha   90.00
_cell.angle_beta   90.00
_cell.angle_gamma   90.00
#
_symmetry.space_group_name_H-M   'P 1'
#
loop_
_entity.id
_entity.type
_entity.pdbx_description
1 polymer ?
#
loop_
_entity_poly.entity_id
_entity_poly.type
_entity_poly.pdbx_seq_one_letter_code
_entity_poly.pdbx_strand_id
1 'polypeptide(L)'
;MSDKIKQIVRKYALQNSVQFNGKANLKAVVGKVIAELHDQGVSPKEIVEIVDKEIKEINKIPLEKQIAELEELAPELLIKEKKERDFSLPPLPDATEGKVVTRFPPEPNGYLHIGHAKASIVDYEYAKKYNGKFILRFDDTNPENADIKFYDAQKQDLKWLGISWDEEYNTSSNIGKHYKLAEQLIKQGDAYVCTCGPDYIKECRFDGRECDHRDCSHGESLDLWKKMINGGVTNAILRLKGDMCCDNTAMRDPTLFRIIEKTHPIQGDKYRVWPTYDFAGAVEDSISGVTHPFRTKEYELRDECYFRLLDLLGLRKPHLMEFARLNIDGMPVSKRKIKPLIDNGVVSGYDDIRLPTLRGLRKRGILSEAIKQFVFSQGISKVESNVDFSLVEAANRKILDPVSKRYFFVSEPVKLEIKDAPSRNKEISFHPSNKKLGNRTIKTGNTFFIPKSDVEKLKIGDIFRLKDLYNAKVTKKNDVVHGEFAGEKLIPSSAKIQWTTDKYVEMEVLIPHKLYIEELYNINSLEKIRGYAEEAVSDIKNEDIIQFERFGFVKIENQKNKIKGFLAHK
;
A
#
# COMPACT_ATOMS: atom_id res chain seq x y z
N MET A 1 -29.29 -5.79 42.95
CA MET A 1 -29.15 -5.38 41.52
C MET A 1 -28.08 -4.30 41.35
N SER A 2 -27.87 -3.47 42.34
CA SER A 2 -27.00 -2.29 42.24
C SER A 2 -25.50 -2.57 42.25
N ASP A 3 -24.96 -3.46 43.10
CA ASP A 3 -23.51 -3.56 43.34
C ASP A 3 -22.75 -4.27 42.20
N LYS A 4 -23.32 -5.28 41.58
CA LYS A 4 -22.70 -5.99 40.47
C LYS A 4 -22.58 -5.10 39.21
N ILE A 5 -23.60 -4.30 38.92
CA ILE A 5 -23.60 -3.36 37.81
C ILE A 5 -22.56 -2.25 38.05
N LYS A 6 -22.48 -1.72 39.25
CA LYS A 6 -21.48 -0.75 39.63
C LYS A 6 -20.05 -1.28 39.49
N GLN A 7 -19.78 -2.52 39.89
CA GLN A 7 -18.47 -3.13 39.72
C GLN A 7 -18.09 -3.28 38.25
N ILE A 8 -19.03 -3.67 37.36
CA ILE A 8 -18.82 -3.78 35.93
C ILE A 8 -18.53 -2.40 35.33
N VAL A 9 -19.28 -1.38 35.71
CA VAL A 9 -19.06 -0.01 35.23
C VAL A 9 -17.69 0.50 35.71
N ARG A 10 -17.36 0.29 37.01
CA ARG A 10 -16.12 0.75 37.60
C ARG A 10 -14.89 0.13 36.96
N LYS A 11 -14.88 -1.20 36.74
CA LYS A 11 -13.76 -1.89 36.06
C LYS A 11 -13.48 -1.36 34.67
N TYR A 12 -14.52 -1.10 33.83
CA TYR A 12 -14.33 -0.58 32.47
C TYR A 12 -13.99 0.91 32.47
N ALA A 13 -14.51 1.69 33.39
CA ALA A 13 -14.16 3.08 33.55
C ALA A 13 -12.70 3.25 34.01
N LEU A 14 -12.24 2.45 34.95
CA LEU A 14 -10.83 2.39 35.38
C LEU A 14 -9.93 1.92 34.22
N GLN A 15 -10.30 0.85 33.51
CA GLN A 15 -9.56 0.39 32.33
C GLN A 15 -9.37 1.50 31.31
N ASN A 16 -10.45 2.20 30.98
CA ASN A 16 -10.40 3.28 30.00
C ASN A 16 -9.56 4.47 30.52
N SER A 17 -9.72 4.84 31.79
CA SER A 17 -8.96 5.91 32.42
C SER A 17 -7.45 5.63 32.43
N VAL A 18 -7.03 4.44 32.81
CA VAL A 18 -5.62 4.01 32.80
C VAL A 18 -5.05 4.02 31.38
N GLN A 19 -5.83 3.59 30.38
CA GLN A 19 -5.42 3.64 28.98
C GLN A 19 -5.22 5.06 28.42
N PHE A 20 -5.90 6.05 28.99
CA PHE A 20 -5.90 7.45 28.54
C PHE A 20 -5.36 8.43 29.62
N ASN A 21 -4.28 8.02 30.31
CA ASN A 21 -3.56 8.86 31.28
C ASN A 21 -4.44 9.48 32.38
N GLY A 22 -5.32 8.69 32.96
CA GLY A 22 -6.13 9.08 34.10
C GLY A 22 -7.47 9.72 33.77
N LYS A 23 -7.89 9.72 32.46
CA LYS A 23 -9.17 10.31 32.04
C LYS A 23 -10.01 9.32 31.24
N ALA A 24 -11.12 8.86 31.79
CA ALA A 24 -12.07 8.00 31.11
C ALA A 24 -13.02 8.79 30.17
N ASN A 25 -13.39 8.18 29.04
CA ASN A 25 -14.33 8.74 28.07
C ASN A 25 -15.66 7.99 28.11
N LEU A 26 -16.77 8.74 28.27
CA LEU A 26 -18.13 8.19 28.38
C LEU A 26 -18.50 7.23 27.25
N LYS A 27 -18.33 7.65 26.00
CA LYS A 27 -18.72 6.84 24.83
C LYS A 27 -17.95 5.52 24.74
N ALA A 28 -16.68 5.52 25.12
CA ALA A 28 -15.83 4.33 25.06
C ALA A 28 -16.18 3.31 26.15
N VAL A 29 -16.63 3.79 27.34
CA VAL A 29 -17.01 2.93 28.46
C VAL A 29 -18.42 2.36 28.29
N VAL A 30 -19.38 3.19 27.87
CA VAL A 30 -20.79 2.78 27.67
C VAL A 30 -20.90 1.57 26.75
N GLY A 31 -20.18 1.56 25.61
CA GLY A 31 -20.24 0.44 24.65
C GLY A 31 -19.81 -0.90 25.26
N LYS A 32 -18.76 -0.90 26.11
CA LYS A 32 -18.28 -2.11 26.79
C LYS A 32 -19.24 -2.59 27.88
N VAL A 33 -19.80 -1.66 28.63
CA VAL A 33 -20.77 -1.97 29.70
C VAL A 33 -22.07 -2.55 29.12
N ILE A 34 -22.59 -1.97 28.02
CA ILE A 34 -23.77 -2.50 27.33
C ILE A 34 -23.52 -3.92 26.81
N ALA A 35 -22.34 -4.17 26.22
CA ALA A 35 -22.00 -5.49 25.70
C ALA A 35 -21.95 -6.57 26.81
N GLU A 36 -21.48 -6.23 28.03
CA GLU A 36 -21.42 -7.18 29.15
C GLU A 36 -22.76 -7.34 29.88
N LEU A 37 -23.63 -6.33 29.82
CA LEU A 37 -24.94 -6.35 30.47
C LEU A 37 -26.11 -6.72 29.53
N HIS A 38 -25.84 -7.12 28.29
CA HIS A 38 -26.84 -7.36 27.24
C HIS A 38 -27.97 -8.28 27.68
N ASP A 39 -27.68 -9.31 28.50
CA ASP A 39 -28.66 -10.31 28.94
C ASP A 39 -29.29 -10.00 30.31
N GLN A 40 -29.01 -8.85 30.92
CA GLN A 40 -29.44 -8.53 32.29
C GLN A 40 -30.64 -7.55 32.35
N GLY A 41 -31.25 -7.18 31.22
CA GLY A 41 -32.49 -6.41 31.18
C GLY A 41 -32.39 -4.96 31.66
N VAL A 42 -31.18 -4.37 31.69
CA VAL A 42 -30.96 -2.97 32.10
C VAL A 42 -31.11 -2.06 30.90
N SER A 43 -31.85 -0.96 31.04
CA SER A 43 -32.07 -0.05 29.93
C SER A 43 -30.79 0.71 29.55
N PRO A 44 -30.52 0.95 28.24
CA PRO A 44 -29.37 1.74 27.80
C PRO A 44 -29.27 3.13 28.42
N LYS A 45 -30.40 3.76 28.72
CA LYS A 45 -30.46 5.07 29.38
C LYS A 45 -29.92 5.03 30.81
N GLU A 46 -30.33 4.04 31.59
CA GLU A 46 -29.85 3.84 32.97
C GLU A 46 -28.34 3.52 32.99
N ILE A 47 -27.85 2.76 32.02
CA ILE A 47 -26.41 2.46 31.89
C ILE A 47 -25.63 3.74 31.64
N VAL A 48 -26.06 4.62 30.75
CA VAL A 48 -25.37 5.89 30.46
C VAL A 48 -25.29 6.76 31.71
N GLU A 49 -26.37 6.87 32.50
CA GLU A 49 -26.37 7.69 33.72
C GLU A 49 -25.43 7.14 34.80
N ILE A 50 -25.39 5.82 34.99
CA ILE A 50 -24.48 5.17 35.94
C ILE A 50 -23.02 5.34 35.49
N VAL A 51 -22.74 5.17 34.21
CA VAL A 51 -21.39 5.32 33.64
C VAL A 51 -20.91 6.77 33.76
N ASP A 52 -21.74 7.74 33.48
CA ASP A 52 -21.37 9.18 33.57
C ASP A 52 -21.01 9.57 35.01
N LYS A 53 -21.79 9.09 35.98
CA LYS A 53 -21.51 9.33 37.38
C LYS A 53 -20.18 8.71 37.83
N GLU A 54 -19.93 7.45 37.46
CA GLU A 54 -18.73 6.73 37.81
C GLU A 54 -17.46 7.32 37.19
N ILE A 55 -17.54 7.74 35.92
CA ILE A 55 -16.43 8.41 35.24
C ILE A 55 -16.05 9.73 35.92
N LYS A 56 -17.04 10.51 36.35
CA LYS A 56 -16.79 11.76 37.09
C LYS A 56 -16.04 11.51 38.43
N GLU A 57 -16.32 10.40 39.09
CA GLU A 57 -15.61 10.00 40.30
C GLU A 57 -14.17 9.52 40.00
N ILE A 58 -14.01 8.62 39.01
CA ILE A 58 -12.71 8.06 38.65
C ILE A 58 -11.75 9.14 38.14
N ASN A 59 -12.24 10.08 37.34
CA ASN A 59 -11.40 11.16 36.80
C ASN A 59 -10.86 12.13 37.88
N LYS A 60 -11.35 12.06 39.13
CA LYS A 60 -10.80 12.80 40.27
C LYS A 60 -9.69 12.04 41.00
N ILE A 61 -9.54 10.74 40.75
CA ILE A 61 -8.57 9.88 41.41
C ILE A 61 -7.22 10.00 40.69
N PRO A 62 -6.07 10.12 41.37
CA PRO A 62 -4.76 10.09 40.73
C PRO A 62 -4.50 8.78 39.98
N LEU A 63 -3.80 8.84 38.86
CA LEU A 63 -3.55 7.69 37.98
C LEU A 63 -2.95 6.48 38.70
N GLU A 64 -2.02 6.70 39.64
CA GLU A 64 -1.41 5.62 40.43
C GLU A 64 -2.44 4.84 41.27
N LYS A 65 -3.42 5.52 41.85
CA LYS A 65 -4.50 4.89 42.59
C LYS A 65 -5.51 4.19 41.67
N GLN A 66 -5.77 4.75 40.46
CA GLN A 66 -6.60 4.08 39.46
C GLN A 66 -5.98 2.76 38.99
N ILE A 67 -4.65 2.73 38.82
CA ILE A 67 -3.91 1.51 38.45
C ILE A 67 -4.02 0.47 39.58
N ALA A 68 -3.74 0.86 40.81
CA ALA A 68 -3.81 -0.04 41.98
C ALA A 68 -5.23 -0.63 42.17
N GLU A 69 -6.26 0.19 42.00
CA GLU A 69 -7.65 -0.25 42.13
C GLU A 69 -8.06 -1.18 40.98
N LEU A 70 -7.59 -0.91 39.73
CA LEU A 70 -7.83 -1.79 38.63
C LEU A 70 -7.11 -3.13 38.74
N GLU A 71 -5.90 -3.12 39.34
CA GLU A 71 -5.12 -4.32 39.64
C GLU A 71 -5.81 -5.22 40.66
N GLU A 72 -6.50 -4.63 41.65
CA GLU A 72 -7.27 -5.36 42.64
C GLU A 72 -8.62 -5.86 42.07
N LEU A 73 -9.30 -5.06 41.24
CA LEU A 73 -10.65 -5.34 40.75
C LEU A 73 -10.69 -6.25 39.55
N ALA A 74 -9.74 -6.07 38.61
CA ALA A 74 -9.68 -6.79 37.34
C ALA A 74 -8.25 -6.76 36.73
N PRO A 75 -7.28 -7.49 37.34
CA PRO A 75 -5.88 -7.48 36.92
C PRO A 75 -5.70 -7.91 35.45
N GLU A 76 -6.57 -8.73 34.90
CA GLU A 76 -6.58 -9.15 33.49
C GLU A 76 -6.78 -7.97 32.54
N LEU A 77 -7.41 -6.88 32.98
CA LEU A 77 -7.65 -5.69 32.13
C LEU A 77 -6.45 -4.72 32.09
N LEU A 78 -5.47 -4.88 32.97
CA LEU A 78 -4.19 -4.18 32.92
C LEU A 78 -3.25 -4.78 31.87
N ILE A 79 -3.38 -6.07 31.62
CA ILE A 79 -2.67 -6.74 30.55
C ILE A 79 -3.34 -6.32 29.26
N LYS A 80 -2.70 -5.41 28.49
CA LYS A 80 -3.04 -5.28 27.09
C LYS A 80 -2.75 -6.63 26.46
N GLU A 81 -3.74 -7.53 26.39
CA GLU A 81 -3.73 -8.51 25.32
C GLU A 81 -3.66 -7.70 24.03
N LYS A 82 -2.47 -7.62 23.46
CA LYS A 82 -2.36 -7.41 22.03
C LYS A 82 -3.10 -8.61 21.44
N LYS A 83 -4.41 -8.46 21.16
CA LYS A 83 -5.05 -9.32 20.17
C LYS A 83 -4.19 -9.16 18.94
N GLU A 84 -3.27 -10.07 18.73
CA GLU A 84 -2.65 -10.25 17.44
C GLU A 84 -3.83 -10.43 16.52
N ARG A 85 -4.08 -9.43 15.67
CA ARG A 85 -5.09 -9.57 14.64
C ARG A 85 -4.65 -10.79 13.86
N ASP A 86 -5.44 -11.82 13.89
CA ASP A 86 -5.25 -12.98 13.02
C ASP A 86 -5.43 -12.47 11.58
N PHE A 87 -4.33 -12.29 10.90
CA PHE A 87 -4.28 -11.90 9.49
C PHE A 87 -4.38 -13.11 8.57
N SER A 88 -4.92 -14.23 9.08
CA SER A 88 -5.15 -15.42 8.28
C SER A 88 -6.15 -15.10 7.16
N LEU A 89 -5.83 -15.58 5.97
CA LEU A 89 -6.75 -15.50 4.84
C LEU A 89 -8.00 -16.35 5.14
N PRO A 90 -9.23 -15.83 4.96
CA PRO A 90 -10.44 -16.63 5.13
C PRO A 90 -10.42 -17.85 4.22
N PRO A 91 -11.17 -18.92 4.55
CA PRO A 91 -11.26 -20.09 3.67
C PRO A 91 -11.93 -19.72 2.33
N LEU A 92 -11.49 -20.37 1.26
CA LEU A 92 -12.14 -20.26 -0.05
C LEU A 92 -13.32 -21.24 -0.15
N PRO A 93 -14.39 -20.86 -0.86
CA PRO A 93 -15.52 -21.77 -1.11
C PRO A 93 -15.04 -22.97 -1.95
N ASP A 94 -15.51 -24.17 -1.63
CA ASP A 94 -15.24 -25.42 -2.35
C ASP A 94 -13.76 -25.71 -2.65
N ALA A 95 -12.86 -25.10 -1.88
CA ALA A 95 -11.42 -25.29 -2.05
C ALA A 95 -10.97 -26.67 -1.57
N THR A 96 -10.21 -27.35 -2.42
CA THR A 96 -9.57 -28.63 -2.12
C THR A 96 -8.07 -28.46 -2.09
N GLU A 97 -7.42 -28.97 -1.05
CA GLU A 97 -5.96 -29.00 -0.91
C GLU A 97 -5.29 -29.58 -2.16
N GLY A 98 -4.26 -28.91 -2.66
CA GLY A 98 -3.52 -29.30 -3.87
C GLY A 98 -4.24 -29.02 -5.20
N LYS A 99 -5.51 -28.57 -5.18
CA LYS A 99 -6.30 -28.33 -6.40
C LYS A 99 -6.67 -26.87 -6.64
N VAL A 100 -6.38 -25.98 -5.71
CA VAL A 100 -6.62 -24.55 -5.89
C VAL A 100 -5.64 -24.01 -6.94
N VAL A 101 -6.17 -23.33 -7.94
CA VAL A 101 -5.39 -22.61 -8.96
C VAL A 101 -5.86 -21.17 -8.98
N THR A 102 -4.95 -20.26 -8.69
CA THR A 102 -5.17 -18.81 -8.77
C THR A 102 -4.30 -18.21 -9.87
N ARG A 103 -4.56 -16.98 -10.25
CA ARG A 103 -3.78 -16.29 -11.28
C ARG A 103 -3.71 -14.79 -11.03
N PHE A 104 -2.58 -14.18 -11.37
CA PHE A 104 -2.46 -12.74 -11.50
C PHE A 104 -2.35 -12.39 -12.99
N PRO A 105 -3.35 -11.66 -13.56
CA PRO A 105 -3.42 -11.39 -14.99
C PRO A 105 -3.15 -9.91 -15.32
N PRO A 106 -1.92 -9.39 -15.14
CA PRO A 106 -1.66 -7.99 -15.42
C PRO A 106 -1.67 -7.69 -16.93
N GLU A 107 -2.22 -6.54 -17.33
CA GLU A 107 -1.98 -5.98 -18.65
C GLU A 107 -0.56 -5.40 -18.70
N PRO A 108 0.27 -5.75 -19.71
CA PRO A 108 1.64 -5.25 -19.82
C PRO A 108 1.68 -3.83 -20.40
N ASN A 109 1.03 -2.89 -19.74
CA ASN A 109 0.83 -1.51 -20.18
C ASN A 109 1.46 -0.46 -19.25
N GLY A 110 2.11 -0.89 -18.15
CA GLY A 110 2.71 -0.01 -17.16
C GLY A 110 3.45 -0.77 -16.05
N TYR A 111 4.11 -0.03 -15.18
CA TYR A 111 4.73 -0.56 -13.98
C TYR A 111 3.70 -0.90 -12.92
N LEU A 112 3.98 -1.92 -12.10
CA LEU A 112 3.10 -2.31 -11.02
C LEU A 112 3.09 -1.24 -9.90
N HIS A 113 1.94 -1.12 -9.25
CA HIS A 113 1.74 -0.25 -8.10
C HIS A 113 1.17 -1.04 -6.93
N ILE A 114 1.02 -0.42 -5.77
CA ILE A 114 0.57 -1.08 -4.53
C ILE A 114 -0.80 -1.79 -4.66
N GLY A 115 -1.68 -1.31 -5.54
CA GLY A 115 -2.95 -2.00 -5.85
C GLY A 115 -2.73 -3.35 -6.56
N HIS A 116 -1.76 -3.40 -7.50
CA HIS A 116 -1.34 -4.65 -8.14
C HIS A 116 -0.64 -5.58 -7.13
N ALA A 117 0.15 -5.02 -6.21
CA ALA A 117 0.75 -5.79 -5.12
C ALA A 117 -0.33 -6.46 -4.25
N LYS A 118 -1.42 -5.74 -3.89
CA LYS A 118 -2.54 -6.33 -3.16
C LYS A 118 -3.11 -7.53 -3.91
N ALA A 119 -3.42 -7.37 -5.19
CA ALA A 119 -4.00 -8.44 -6.01
C ALA A 119 -3.05 -9.64 -6.10
N SER A 120 -1.80 -9.42 -6.52
CA SER A 120 -0.82 -10.52 -6.71
C SER A 120 -0.46 -11.24 -5.41
N ILE A 121 -0.35 -10.52 -4.28
CA ILE A 121 -0.10 -11.13 -2.96
C ILE A 121 -1.29 -12.01 -2.55
N VAL A 122 -2.52 -11.53 -2.72
CA VAL A 122 -3.73 -12.30 -2.38
C VAL A 122 -3.80 -13.58 -3.20
N ASP A 123 -3.67 -13.47 -4.53
CA ASP A 123 -3.68 -14.63 -5.44
C ASP A 123 -2.59 -15.65 -5.06
N TYR A 124 -1.35 -15.18 -4.85
CA TYR A 124 -0.22 -16.04 -4.52
C TYR A 124 -0.35 -16.74 -3.16
N GLU A 125 -0.76 -15.99 -2.13
CA GLU A 125 -0.85 -16.55 -0.78
C GLU A 125 -2.03 -17.53 -0.64
N TYR A 126 -3.10 -17.37 -1.43
CA TYR A 126 -4.14 -18.39 -1.49
C TYR A 126 -3.68 -19.67 -2.19
N ALA A 127 -2.98 -19.58 -3.32
CA ALA A 127 -2.37 -20.74 -3.94
C ALA A 127 -1.47 -21.47 -2.94
N LYS A 128 -0.59 -20.72 -2.25
CA LYS A 128 0.31 -21.27 -1.24
C LYS A 128 -0.42 -21.87 -0.03
N LYS A 129 -1.47 -21.22 0.48
CA LYS A 129 -2.27 -21.71 1.61
C LYS A 129 -2.86 -23.10 1.36
N TYR A 130 -3.25 -23.38 0.12
CA TYR A 130 -3.85 -24.65 -0.28
C TYR A 130 -2.90 -25.60 -1.03
N ASN A 131 -1.58 -25.38 -0.97
CA ASN A 131 -0.58 -26.14 -1.74
C ASN A 131 -0.96 -26.30 -3.22
N GLY A 132 -1.60 -25.26 -3.77
CA GLY A 132 -2.10 -25.20 -5.13
C GLY A 132 -1.12 -24.56 -6.10
N LYS A 133 -1.63 -24.06 -7.24
CA LYS A 133 -0.83 -23.42 -8.29
C LYS A 133 -1.13 -21.94 -8.40
N PHE A 134 -0.10 -21.15 -8.71
CA PHE A 134 -0.19 -19.75 -9.03
C PHE A 134 0.30 -19.48 -10.46
N ILE A 135 -0.56 -18.89 -11.29
CA ILE A 135 -0.28 -18.60 -12.70
C ILE A 135 -0.04 -17.09 -12.89
N LEU A 136 1.02 -16.75 -13.59
CA LEU A 136 1.24 -15.42 -14.13
C LEU A 136 0.75 -15.39 -15.60
N ARG A 137 -0.37 -14.71 -15.85
CA ARG A 137 -0.94 -14.56 -17.20
C ARG A 137 -0.89 -13.11 -17.62
N PHE A 138 -0.18 -12.79 -18.67
CA PHE A 138 -0.24 -11.44 -19.22
C PHE A 138 -1.48 -11.28 -20.09
N ASP A 139 -2.43 -10.42 -19.64
CA ASP A 139 -3.64 -10.10 -20.42
C ASP A 139 -3.30 -9.02 -21.46
N ASP A 140 -2.64 -9.45 -22.53
CA ASP A 140 -2.04 -8.64 -23.59
C ASP A 140 -2.86 -8.58 -24.89
N THR A 141 -4.19 -8.61 -24.77
CA THR A 141 -5.11 -8.58 -25.91
C THR A 141 -5.37 -7.18 -26.48
N ASN A 142 -4.66 -6.17 -25.99
CA ASN A 142 -4.71 -4.82 -26.55
C ASN A 142 -3.32 -4.37 -27.02
N PRO A 143 -3.01 -4.52 -28.31
CA PRO A 143 -1.70 -4.13 -28.86
C PRO A 143 -1.41 -2.62 -28.77
N GLU A 144 -2.42 -1.76 -28.61
CA GLU A 144 -2.19 -0.32 -28.41
C GLU A 144 -1.54 -0.01 -27.07
N ASN A 145 -1.81 -0.83 -26.09
CA ASN A 145 -1.34 -0.63 -24.71
C ASN A 145 -0.15 -1.50 -24.34
N ALA A 146 -0.03 -2.69 -24.93
CA ALA A 146 1.04 -3.63 -24.63
C ALA A 146 2.40 -3.11 -25.11
N ASP A 147 3.43 -3.21 -24.24
CA ASP A 147 4.81 -2.84 -24.57
C ASP A 147 5.75 -3.87 -23.95
N ILE A 148 6.70 -4.37 -24.75
CA ILE A 148 7.62 -5.45 -24.37
C ILE A 148 8.38 -5.17 -23.05
N LYS A 149 8.72 -3.91 -22.79
CA LYS A 149 9.44 -3.51 -21.56
C LYS A 149 8.64 -3.77 -20.28
N PHE A 150 7.31 -3.81 -20.36
CA PHE A 150 6.49 -3.98 -19.16
C PHE A 150 6.36 -5.44 -18.72
N TYR A 151 6.50 -6.41 -19.63
CA TYR A 151 6.50 -7.83 -19.25
C TYR A 151 7.64 -8.13 -18.26
N ASP A 152 8.87 -7.75 -18.62
CA ASP A 152 10.03 -7.97 -17.76
C ASP A 152 10.00 -7.08 -16.50
N ALA A 153 9.54 -5.83 -16.63
CA ALA A 153 9.41 -4.93 -15.51
C ALA A 153 8.45 -5.48 -14.45
N GLN A 154 7.29 -6.00 -14.86
CA GLN A 154 6.29 -6.57 -13.96
C GLN A 154 6.79 -7.87 -13.32
N LYS A 155 7.50 -8.72 -14.06
CA LYS A 155 8.17 -9.90 -13.49
C LYS A 155 9.21 -9.54 -12.43
N GLN A 156 10.02 -8.51 -12.67
CA GLN A 156 10.98 -8.01 -11.69
C GLN A 156 10.31 -7.49 -10.42
N ASP A 157 9.20 -6.76 -10.58
CA ASP A 157 8.43 -6.21 -9.47
C ASP A 157 7.79 -7.33 -8.63
N LEU A 158 7.24 -8.39 -9.26
CA LEU A 158 6.70 -9.56 -8.57
C LEU A 158 7.78 -10.34 -7.82
N LYS A 159 8.95 -10.56 -8.44
CA LYS A 159 10.10 -11.19 -7.77
C LYS A 159 10.57 -10.39 -6.57
N TRP A 160 10.56 -9.06 -6.66
CA TRP A 160 10.89 -8.21 -5.52
C TRP A 160 9.88 -8.35 -4.38
N LEU A 161 8.59 -8.56 -4.67
CA LEU A 161 7.57 -8.89 -3.66
C LEU A 161 7.73 -10.29 -3.07
N GLY A 162 8.69 -11.10 -3.54
CA GLY A 162 8.86 -12.49 -3.12
C GLY A 162 7.84 -13.45 -3.72
N ILE A 163 7.22 -13.07 -4.85
CA ILE A 163 6.23 -13.87 -5.57
C ILE A 163 6.94 -14.66 -6.68
N SER A 164 6.74 -15.97 -6.67
CA SER A 164 7.07 -16.88 -7.75
C SER A 164 5.81 -17.47 -8.36
N TRP A 165 5.89 -17.98 -9.57
CA TRP A 165 4.75 -18.58 -10.27
C TRP A 165 5.13 -19.94 -10.84
N ASP A 166 4.13 -20.83 -10.92
CA ASP A 166 4.30 -22.19 -11.43
C ASP A 166 4.21 -22.23 -12.96
N GLU A 167 3.38 -21.37 -13.54
CA GLU A 167 3.16 -21.27 -14.99
C GLU A 167 3.13 -19.80 -15.42
N GLU A 168 3.67 -19.52 -16.61
CA GLU A 168 3.66 -18.20 -17.24
C GLU A 168 3.21 -18.33 -18.69
N TYR A 169 2.22 -17.49 -19.11
CA TYR A 169 1.85 -17.40 -20.51
C TYR A 169 1.18 -16.05 -20.83
N ASN A 170 0.98 -15.80 -22.13
CA ASN A 170 0.32 -14.62 -22.65
C ASN A 170 -1.04 -14.99 -23.24
N THR A 171 -2.07 -14.24 -22.91
CA THR A 171 -3.42 -14.41 -23.49
C THR A 171 -3.39 -14.33 -25.02
N SER A 172 -2.52 -13.47 -25.59
CA SER A 172 -2.31 -13.36 -27.04
C SER A 172 -1.83 -14.67 -27.71
N SER A 173 -1.25 -15.61 -26.97
CA SER A 173 -0.84 -16.91 -27.48
C SER A 173 -2.02 -17.83 -27.79
N ASN A 174 -3.19 -17.56 -27.22
CA ASN A 174 -4.41 -18.36 -27.37
C ASN A 174 -5.43 -17.79 -28.36
N ILE A 175 -5.11 -16.71 -29.11
CA ILE A 175 -6.06 -16.06 -30.04
C ILE A 175 -6.68 -17.04 -31.03
N GLY A 176 -5.91 -18.01 -31.54
CA GLY A 176 -6.46 -19.04 -32.43
C GLY A 176 -7.53 -19.92 -31.78
N LYS A 177 -7.43 -20.18 -30.47
CA LYS A 177 -8.48 -20.88 -29.69
C LYS A 177 -9.69 -19.96 -29.49
N HIS A 178 -9.44 -18.69 -29.19
CA HIS A 178 -10.49 -17.69 -29.02
C HIS A 178 -11.31 -17.53 -30.29
N TYR A 179 -10.70 -17.53 -31.48
CA TYR A 179 -11.43 -17.47 -32.74
C TYR A 179 -12.35 -18.66 -32.95
N LYS A 180 -11.91 -19.88 -32.61
CA LYS A 180 -12.76 -21.08 -32.72
C LYS A 180 -13.99 -21.00 -31.79
N LEU A 181 -13.80 -20.50 -30.58
CA LEU A 181 -14.88 -20.31 -29.61
C LEU A 181 -15.83 -19.17 -30.05
N ALA A 182 -15.31 -18.10 -30.64
CA ALA A 182 -16.12 -17.05 -31.25
C ALA A 182 -16.97 -17.59 -32.40
N GLU A 183 -16.39 -18.40 -33.30
CA GLU A 183 -17.14 -19.07 -34.37
C GLU A 183 -18.22 -20.02 -33.85
N GLN A 184 -17.96 -20.70 -32.71
CA GLN A 184 -18.95 -21.53 -32.05
C GLN A 184 -20.16 -20.68 -31.63
N LEU A 185 -19.98 -19.55 -30.95
CA LEU A 185 -21.05 -18.65 -30.55
C LEU A 185 -21.84 -18.11 -31.76
N ILE A 186 -21.18 -17.78 -32.84
CA ILE A 186 -21.84 -17.31 -34.05
C ILE A 186 -22.72 -18.44 -34.66
N LYS A 187 -22.21 -19.66 -34.76
CA LYS A 187 -22.93 -20.82 -35.28
C LYS A 187 -24.16 -21.21 -34.43
N GLN A 188 -24.06 -21.02 -33.12
CA GLN A 188 -25.16 -21.22 -32.17
C GLN A 188 -26.22 -20.12 -32.24
N GLY A 189 -25.87 -18.96 -32.84
CA GLY A 189 -26.76 -17.80 -32.87
C GLY A 189 -26.67 -16.91 -31.63
N ASP A 190 -25.68 -17.15 -30.75
CA ASP A 190 -25.46 -16.42 -29.51
C ASP A 190 -24.55 -15.19 -29.69
N ALA A 191 -23.93 -15.05 -30.87
CA ALA A 191 -23.12 -13.87 -31.20
C ALA A 191 -23.32 -13.45 -32.65
N TYR A 192 -23.12 -12.18 -32.93
CA TYR A 192 -23.26 -11.59 -34.26
C TYR A 192 -22.21 -10.50 -34.52
N VAL A 193 -21.88 -10.30 -35.81
CA VAL A 193 -20.97 -9.23 -36.19
C VAL A 193 -21.79 -7.96 -36.47
N CYS A 194 -21.34 -6.85 -35.86
CA CYS A 194 -21.97 -5.54 -35.99
C CYS A 194 -20.98 -4.55 -36.62
N THR A 195 -21.46 -3.82 -37.64
CA THR A 195 -20.70 -2.75 -38.30
C THR A 195 -21.22 -1.35 -37.99
N CYS A 196 -22.12 -1.19 -37.01
CA CYS A 196 -22.62 0.09 -36.58
C CYS A 196 -21.50 0.94 -35.97
N GLY A 197 -21.62 2.24 -36.10
CA GLY A 197 -20.69 3.20 -35.46
C GLY A 197 -20.79 3.19 -33.92
N PRO A 198 -19.69 3.56 -33.23
CA PRO A 198 -19.64 3.51 -31.77
C PRO A 198 -20.72 4.32 -31.06
N ASP A 199 -21.05 5.50 -31.56
CA ASP A 199 -22.07 6.39 -30.98
C ASP A 199 -23.47 5.79 -31.09
N TYR A 200 -23.81 5.19 -32.24
CA TYR A 200 -25.08 4.49 -32.44
C TYR A 200 -25.20 3.26 -31.52
N ILE A 201 -24.12 2.49 -31.38
CA ILE A 201 -24.11 1.34 -30.44
C ILE A 201 -24.32 1.81 -29.00
N LYS A 202 -23.69 2.92 -28.62
CA LYS A 202 -23.83 3.51 -27.28
C LYS A 202 -25.27 3.95 -27.02
N GLU A 203 -25.90 4.61 -27.99
CA GLU A 203 -27.29 5.04 -27.94
C GLU A 203 -28.23 3.83 -27.83
N CYS A 204 -28.11 2.84 -28.71
CA CYS A 204 -28.91 1.61 -28.68
C CYS A 204 -28.81 0.92 -27.31
N ARG A 205 -27.59 0.80 -26.76
CA ARG A 205 -27.41 0.19 -25.44
C ARG A 205 -28.02 1.03 -24.30
N PHE A 206 -27.99 2.34 -24.42
CA PHE A 206 -28.62 3.23 -23.44
C PHE A 206 -30.15 3.06 -23.47
N ASP A 207 -30.75 3.09 -24.66
CA ASP A 207 -32.20 3.05 -24.85
C ASP A 207 -32.78 1.62 -24.76
N GLY A 208 -31.93 0.58 -24.66
CA GLY A 208 -32.40 -0.80 -24.71
C GLY A 208 -32.87 -1.25 -26.08
N ARG A 209 -32.38 -0.61 -27.17
CA ARG A 209 -32.76 -0.92 -28.57
C ARG A 209 -31.76 -1.88 -29.21
N GLU A 210 -32.29 -2.82 -29.97
CA GLU A 210 -31.50 -3.72 -30.81
C GLU A 210 -31.04 -2.98 -32.09
N CYS A 211 -29.92 -3.41 -32.67
CA CYS A 211 -29.49 -2.93 -33.97
C CYS A 211 -29.83 -3.97 -35.05
N ASP A 212 -30.00 -3.53 -36.32
CA ASP A 212 -30.41 -4.39 -37.44
C ASP A 212 -29.47 -5.59 -37.69
N HIS A 213 -28.18 -5.46 -37.32
CA HIS A 213 -27.22 -6.56 -37.48
C HIS A 213 -27.49 -7.74 -36.50
N ARG A 214 -28.29 -7.55 -35.46
CA ARG A 214 -28.59 -8.60 -34.48
C ARG A 214 -29.41 -9.72 -35.09
N ASP A 215 -30.23 -9.41 -36.08
CA ASP A 215 -31.10 -10.36 -36.75
C ASP A 215 -30.49 -10.96 -38.05
N CYS A 216 -29.24 -10.59 -38.36
CA CYS A 216 -28.52 -11.23 -39.44
C CYS A 216 -28.41 -12.74 -39.25
N SER A 217 -28.48 -13.49 -40.37
CA SER A 217 -28.29 -14.93 -40.34
C SER A 217 -26.92 -15.34 -39.82
N HIS A 218 -26.84 -16.56 -39.25
CA HIS A 218 -25.54 -17.09 -38.77
C HIS A 218 -24.51 -17.16 -39.91
N GLY A 219 -24.94 -17.42 -41.16
CA GLY A 219 -24.08 -17.46 -42.35
C GLY A 219 -23.47 -16.09 -42.64
N GLU A 220 -24.29 -15.04 -42.68
CA GLU A 220 -23.85 -13.66 -42.90
C GLU A 220 -22.89 -13.20 -41.80
N SER A 221 -23.19 -13.49 -40.52
CA SER A 221 -22.32 -13.19 -39.40
C SER A 221 -20.98 -13.94 -39.48
N LEU A 222 -20.97 -15.21 -39.92
CA LEU A 222 -19.73 -15.97 -40.13
C LEU A 222 -18.88 -15.39 -41.28
N ASP A 223 -19.53 -14.98 -42.36
CA ASP A 223 -18.82 -14.37 -43.51
C ASP A 223 -18.22 -13.00 -43.14
N LEU A 224 -18.95 -12.20 -42.37
CA LEU A 224 -18.44 -10.95 -41.82
C LEU A 224 -17.29 -11.20 -40.83
N TRP A 225 -17.38 -12.23 -39.97
CA TRP A 225 -16.32 -12.63 -39.08
C TRP A 225 -15.04 -13.01 -39.81
N LYS A 226 -15.14 -13.80 -40.86
CA LYS A 226 -14.00 -14.12 -41.72
C LYS A 226 -13.41 -12.87 -42.39
N LYS A 227 -14.26 -11.95 -42.86
CA LYS A 227 -13.82 -10.65 -43.43
C LYS A 227 -13.12 -9.78 -42.38
N MET A 228 -13.59 -9.78 -41.10
CA MET A 228 -12.87 -9.12 -39.99
C MET A 228 -11.45 -9.67 -39.86
N ILE A 229 -11.30 -10.99 -39.82
CA ILE A 229 -10.00 -11.65 -39.62
C ILE A 229 -9.07 -11.38 -40.81
N ASN A 230 -9.58 -11.48 -42.06
CA ASN A 230 -8.78 -11.40 -43.29
C ASN A 230 -8.60 -9.98 -43.82
N GLY A 231 -9.06 -8.94 -43.14
CA GLY A 231 -8.91 -7.55 -43.54
C GLY A 231 -9.95 -7.04 -44.53
N GLY A 232 -10.97 -7.82 -44.86
CA GLY A 232 -12.06 -7.40 -45.74
C GLY A 232 -13.03 -6.38 -45.15
N VAL A 233 -12.96 -6.15 -43.84
CA VAL A 233 -13.72 -5.14 -43.12
C VAL A 233 -12.82 -4.50 -42.05
N THR A 234 -12.88 -3.18 -41.92
CA THR A 234 -12.04 -2.39 -41.01
C THR A 234 -12.83 -1.81 -39.83
N ASN A 235 -14.15 -1.73 -39.95
CA ASN A 235 -15.02 -1.20 -38.91
C ASN A 235 -16.11 -2.24 -38.57
N ALA A 236 -15.76 -3.19 -37.72
CA ALA A 236 -16.69 -4.20 -37.24
C ALA A 236 -16.25 -4.70 -35.84
N ILE A 237 -17.22 -5.16 -35.07
CA ILE A 237 -17.05 -5.80 -33.77
C ILE A 237 -17.89 -7.07 -33.69
N LEU A 238 -17.46 -8.07 -32.94
CA LEU A 238 -18.31 -9.21 -32.56
C LEU A 238 -19.01 -8.88 -31.25
N ARG A 239 -20.31 -9.06 -31.19
CA ARG A 239 -21.14 -8.83 -29.99
C ARG A 239 -21.83 -10.11 -29.56
N LEU A 240 -21.95 -10.32 -28.24
CA LEU A 240 -22.82 -11.34 -27.66
C LEU A 240 -24.27 -10.93 -27.85
N LYS A 241 -25.17 -11.86 -28.16
CA LYS A 241 -26.61 -11.65 -28.02
C LYS A 241 -26.99 -11.75 -26.56
N GLY A 242 -27.00 -10.60 -25.89
CA GLY A 242 -27.43 -10.44 -24.50
C GLY A 242 -28.92 -10.10 -24.41
N ASP A 243 -29.27 -9.43 -23.33
CA ASP A 243 -30.60 -8.85 -23.14
C ASP A 243 -30.53 -7.33 -23.17
N MET A 244 -31.05 -6.73 -24.23
CA MET A 244 -31.02 -5.27 -24.42
C MET A 244 -31.91 -4.52 -23.43
N CYS A 245 -32.89 -5.20 -22.81
CA CYS A 245 -33.77 -4.64 -21.79
C CYS A 245 -33.26 -4.85 -20.37
N CYS A 246 -32.14 -5.57 -20.18
CA CYS A 246 -31.58 -5.86 -18.86
C CYS A 246 -31.18 -4.57 -18.13
N ASP A 247 -31.48 -4.48 -16.82
CA ASP A 247 -31.04 -3.38 -15.97
C ASP A 247 -29.50 -3.32 -15.89
N ASN A 248 -28.88 -4.50 -15.87
CA ASN A 248 -27.43 -4.63 -15.96
C ASN A 248 -26.94 -4.28 -17.39
N THR A 249 -26.49 -3.07 -17.60
CA THR A 249 -26.02 -2.60 -18.92
C THR A 249 -24.83 -3.39 -19.46
N ALA A 250 -24.10 -4.13 -18.63
CA ALA A 250 -23.03 -5.02 -19.08
C ALA A 250 -23.57 -6.21 -19.89
N MET A 251 -24.87 -6.55 -19.74
CA MET A 251 -25.56 -7.62 -20.47
C MET A 251 -26.20 -7.15 -21.78
N ARG A 252 -26.22 -5.84 -22.05
CA ARG A 252 -26.82 -5.29 -23.28
C ARG A 252 -25.87 -5.44 -24.46
N ASP A 253 -25.87 -6.60 -25.09
CA ASP A 253 -25.03 -6.99 -26.23
C ASP A 253 -23.55 -6.54 -26.08
N PRO A 254 -22.82 -7.08 -25.10
CA PRO A 254 -21.43 -6.70 -24.88
C PRO A 254 -20.53 -7.05 -26.07
N THR A 255 -19.52 -6.23 -26.32
CA THR A 255 -18.52 -6.47 -27.36
C THR A 255 -17.56 -7.57 -26.89
N LEU A 256 -17.42 -8.62 -27.69
CA LEU A 256 -16.52 -9.73 -27.44
C LEU A 256 -15.19 -9.58 -28.15
N PHE A 257 -15.20 -9.08 -29.41
CA PHE A 257 -13.99 -8.86 -30.22
C PHE A 257 -14.07 -7.53 -30.95
N ARG A 258 -12.89 -6.94 -31.18
CA ARG A 258 -12.71 -5.68 -31.89
C ARG A 258 -11.50 -5.75 -32.83
N ILE A 259 -11.51 -4.96 -33.88
CA ILE A 259 -10.37 -4.79 -34.79
C ILE A 259 -9.42 -3.75 -34.18
N ILE A 260 -8.14 -4.08 -34.10
CA ILE A 260 -7.07 -3.15 -33.72
C ILE A 260 -5.91 -3.37 -34.69
N GLU A 261 -5.69 -2.42 -35.58
CA GLU A 261 -4.63 -2.48 -36.59
C GLU A 261 -3.33 -1.86 -36.05
N LYS A 262 -2.72 -2.59 -35.10
CA LYS A 262 -1.42 -2.23 -34.54
C LYS A 262 -0.59 -3.48 -34.32
N THR A 263 0.68 -3.41 -34.67
CA THR A 263 1.65 -4.48 -34.42
C THR A 263 1.71 -4.82 -32.96
N HIS A 264 1.48 -6.09 -32.61
CA HIS A 264 1.56 -6.57 -31.23
C HIS A 264 3.02 -6.88 -30.86
N PRO A 265 3.50 -6.51 -29.64
CA PRO A 265 4.91 -6.66 -29.27
C PRO A 265 5.45 -8.10 -29.30
N ILE A 266 4.56 -9.11 -29.16
CA ILE A 266 4.94 -10.54 -29.19
C ILE A 266 4.42 -11.23 -30.46
N GLN A 267 3.15 -10.99 -30.84
CA GLN A 267 2.51 -11.68 -31.96
C GLN A 267 2.80 -11.02 -33.32
N GLY A 268 3.43 -9.84 -33.33
CA GLY A 268 3.61 -9.06 -34.56
C GLY A 268 2.27 -8.72 -35.21
N ASP A 269 2.20 -8.84 -36.55
CA ASP A 269 1.02 -8.54 -37.34
C ASP A 269 0.17 -9.79 -37.62
N LYS A 270 0.37 -10.86 -36.86
CA LYS A 270 -0.33 -12.14 -37.07
C LYS A 270 -1.83 -12.03 -36.87
N TYR A 271 -2.28 -11.16 -35.95
CA TYR A 271 -3.67 -11.00 -35.59
C TYR A 271 -4.07 -9.52 -35.68
N ARG A 272 -5.28 -9.26 -36.10
CA ARG A 272 -5.89 -7.93 -36.14
C ARG A 272 -7.20 -7.83 -35.38
N VAL A 273 -7.84 -8.97 -35.08
CA VAL A 273 -9.09 -9.07 -34.29
C VAL A 273 -8.75 -9.57 -32.90
N TRP A 274 -9.06 -8.76 -31.93
CA TRP A 274 -8.61 -8.99 -30.54
C TRP A 274 -9.81 -9.13 -29.62
N PRO A 275 -9.81 -10.13 -28.74
CA PRO A 275 -10.87 -10.28 -27.74
C PRO A 275 -10.84 -9.12 -26.74
N THR A 276 -12.02 -8.79 -26.21
CA THR A 276 -12.15 -7.88 -25.07
C THR A 276 -11.90 -8.64 -23.76
N TYR A 277 -11.79 -7.89 -22.68
CA TYR A 277 -11.69 -8.47 -21.33
C TYR A 277 -12.84 -9.43 -21.01
N ASP A 278 -14.08 -9.09 -21.40
CA ASP A 278 -15.25 -9.90 -21.09
C ASP A 278 -15.17 -11.31 -21.68
N PHE A 279 -14.65 -11.44 -22.91
CA PHE A 279 -14.43 -12.73 -23.53
C PHE A 279 -13.17 -13.42 -23.02
N ALA A 280 -12.02 -12.73 -23.12
CA ALA A 280 -10.72 -13.32 -22.81
C ALA A 280 -10.63 -13.75 -21.34
N GLY A 281 -11.10 -12.92 -20.40
CA GLY A 281 -11.03 -13.22 -18.97
C GLY A 281 -11.80 -14.50 -18.61
N ALA A 282 -13.03 -14.65 -19.09
CA ALA A 282 -13.85 -15.82 -18.83
C ALA A 282 -13.24 -17.09 -19.44
N VAL A 283 -12.88 -17.03 -20.72
CA VAL A 283 -12.34 -18.18 -21.47
C VAL A 283 -10.99 -18.62 -20.87
N GLU A 284 -10.07 -17.68 -20.65
CA GLU A 284 -8.74 -18.02 -20.12
C GLU A 284 -8.80 -18.61 -18.72
N ASP A 285 -9.62 -18.08 -17.83
CA ASP A 285 -9.77 -18.63 -16.48
C ASP A 285 -10.29 -20.07 -16.52
N SER A 286 -11.15 -20.39 -17.49
CA SER A 286 -11.68 -21.75 -17.66
C SER A 286 -10.66 -22.70 -18.28
N ILE A 287 -10.05 -22.35 -19.42
CA ILE A 287 -9.16 -23.25 -20.16
C ILE A 287 -7.80 -23.48 -19.50
N SER A 288 -7.35 -22.54 -18.67
CA SER A 288 -6.11 -22.69 -17.88
C SER A 288 -6.31 -23.42 -16.56
N GLY A 289 -7.53 -23.83 -16.23
CA GLY A 289 -7.81 -24.56 -15.00
C GLY A 289 -7.88 -23.71 -13.74
N VAL A 290 -7.89 -22.37 -13.84
CA VAL A 290 -8.03 -21.47 -12.68
C VAL A 290 -9.31 -21.76 -11.94
N THR A 291 -9.23 -22.08 -10.65
CA THR A 291 -10.39 -22.45 -9.82
C THR A 291 -10.98 -21.27 -9.08
N HIS A 292 -10.14 -20.35 -8.62
CA HIS A 292 -10.51 -19.17 -7.84
C HIS A 292 -9.86 -17.93 -8.42
N PRO A 293 -10.42 -17.34 -9.48
CA PRO A 293 -9.94 -16.08 -10.01
C PRO A 293 -10.37 -14.91 -9.11
N PHE A 294 -9.39 -14.13 -8.63
CA PHE A 294 -9.65 -12.92 -7.88
C PHE A 294 -9.70 -11.71 -8.81
N ARG A 295 -10.61 -10.77 -8.52
CA ARG A 295 -10.72 -9.52 -9.24
C ARG A 295 -11.27 -8.40 -8.34
N THR A 296 -11.14 -7.16 -8.77
CA THR A 296 -11.71 -6.04 -8.02
C THR A 296 -13.22 -5.94 -8.24
N LYS A 297 -13.95 -5.49 -7.22
CA LYS A 297 -15.40 -5.30 -7.22
C LYS A 297 -15.92 -4.45 -8.40
N GLU A 298 -15.07 -3.62 -9.02
CA GLU A 298 -15.41 -2.83 -10.21
C GLU A 298 -15.95 -3.70 -11.38
N TYR A 299 -15.64 -5.00 -11.37
CA TYR A 299 -16.06 -5.95 -12.39
C TYR A 299 -17.32 -6.73 -12.00
N GLU A 300 -17.93 -6.49 -10.83
CA GLU A 300 -19.11 -7.24 -10.32
C GLU A 300 -20.28 -7.24 -11.33
N LEU A 301 -20.54 -6.11 -12.00
CA LEU A 301 -21.56 -6.04 -13.04
C LEU A 301 -21.29 -6.93 -14.26
N ARG A 302 -20.07 -7.42 -14.43
CA ARG A 302 -19.65 -8.29 -15.53
C ARG A 302 -19.71 -9.78 -15.20
N ASP A 303 -20.06 -10.15 -13.95
CA ASP A 303 -20.16 -11.54 -13.50
C ASP A 303 -21.18 -12.30 -14.32
N GLU A 304 -22.32 -11.69 -14.57
CA GLU A 304 -23.38 -12.29 -15.36
C GLU A 304 -22.91 -12.60 -16.78
N CYS A 305 -22.24 -11.67 -17.44
CA CYS A 305 -21.66 -11.88 -18.76
C CYS A 305 -20.58 -12.98 -18.74
N TYR A 306 -19.73 -12.98 -17.70
CA TYR A 306 -18.68 -13.98 -17.51
C TYR A 306 -19.26 -15.40 -17.44
N PHE A 307 -20.24 -15.64 -16.58
CA PHE A 307 -20.87 -16.96 -16.45
C PHE A 307 -21.74 -17.33 -17.66
N ARG A 308 -22.42 -16.36 -18.27
CA ARG A 308 -23.20 -16.57 -19.49
C ARG A 308 -22.32 -17.07 -20.65
N LEU A 309 -21.14 -16.49 -20.84
CA LEU A 309 -20.18 -16.94 -21.85
C LEU A 309 -19.71 -18.37 -21.60
N LEU A 310 -19.38 -18.70 -20.34
CA LEU A 310 -18.95 -20.06 -19.98
C LEU A 310 -20.04 -21.09 -20.23
N ASP A 311 -21.31 -20.76 -19.93
CA ASP A 311 -22.46 -21.62 -20.22
C ASP A 311 -22.62 -21.88 -21.70
N LEU A 312 -22.66 -20.82 -22.51
CA LEU A 312 -22.85 -20.92 -23.95
C LEU A 312 -21.75 -21.71 -24.64
N LEU A 313 -20.53 -21.62 -24.12
CA LEU A 313 -19.37 -22.34 -24.65
C LEU A 313 -19.19 -23.74 -24.06
N GLY A 314 -19.98 -24.14 -23.07
CA GLY A 314 -19.83 -25.41 -22.36
C GLY A 314 -18.52 -25.51 -21.59
N LEU A 315 -18.01 -24.40 -21.06
CA LEU A 315 -16.75 -24.31 -20.35
C LEU A 315 -16.94 -24.41 -18.84
N ARG A 316 -15.89 -24.85 -18.14
CA ARG A 316 -15.87 -24.96 -16.69
C ARG A 316 -16.04 -23.59 -16.02
N LYS A 317 -16.87 -23.51 -14.98
CA LYS A 317 -17.08 -22.31 -14.18
C LYS A 317 -16.17 -22.31 -12.96
N PRO A 318 -15.30 -21.30 -12.79
CA PRO A 318 -14.54 -21.10 -11.55
C PRO A 318 -15.37 -20.35 -10.49
N HIS A 319 -14.89 -20.34 -9.24
CA HIS A 319 -15.45 -19.55 -8.15
C HIS A 319 -14.87 -18.13 -8.19
N LEU A 320 -15.62 -17.16 -8.71
CA LEU A 320 -15.18 -15.76 -8.73
C LEU A 320 -15.06 -15.20 -7.31
N MET A 321 -13.91 -14.63 -7.03
CA MET A 321 -13.61 -13.97 -5.76
C MET A 321 -13.40 -12.47 -5.99
N GLU A 322 -14.07 -11.65 -5.20
CA GLU A 322 -13.99 -10.20 -5.36
C GLU A 322 -13.51 -9.51 -4.10
N PHE A 323 -12.73 -8.45 -4.29
CA PHE A 323 -12.24 -7.59 -3.21
C PHE A 323 -12.26 -6.12 -3.63
N ALA A 324 -12.31 -5.23 -2.63
CA ALA A 324 -12.29 -3.79 -2.88
C ALA A 324 -10.95 -3.33 -3.43
N ARG A 325 -11.01 -2.38 -4.36
CA ARG A 325 -9.83 -1.66 -4.83
C ARG A 325 -9.12 -0.96 -3.67
N LEU A 326 -7.80 -0.92 -3.75
CA LEU A 326 -6.97 -0.18 -2.80
C LEU A 326 -6.78 1.25 -3.29
N ASN A 327 -7.34 2.20 -2.56
CA ASN A 327 -7.11 3.62 -2.75
C ASN A 327 -6.20 4.14 -1.63
N ILE A 328 -5.18 4.91 -1.99
CA ILE A 328 -4.28 5.55 -1.03
C ILE A 328 -4.52 7.06 -1.07
N ASP A 329 -4.77 7.63 0.09
CA ASP A 329 -5.05 9.06 0.21
C ASP A 329 -3.87 9.91 -0.28
N GLY A 330 -4.15 10.84 -1.17
CA GLY A 330 -3.18 11.77 -1.76
C GLY A 330 -2.18 11.16 -2.73
N MET A 331 -2.30 9.87 -3.11
CA MET A 331 -1.40 9.18 -4.05
C MET A 331 -2.15 8.63 -5.27
N PRO A 332 -1.77 8.99 -6.51
CA PRO A 332 -2.40 8.46 -7.71
C PRO A 332 -1.93 7.04 -7.98
N VAL A 333 -2.86 6.07 -8.08
CA VAL A 333 -2.54 4.66 -8.36
C VAL A 333 -2.68 4.28 -9.84
N SER A 334 -3.41 5.04 -10.66
CA SER A 334 -3.65 4.68 -12.06
C SER A 334 -2.65 5.31 -13.02
N LYS A 335 -2.27 4.57 -14.08
CA LYS A 335 -1.43 5.07 -15.20
C LYS A 335 -1.97 6.38 -15.77
N ARG A 336 -3.29 6.50 -15.93
CA ARG A 336 -3.96 7.69 -16.45
C ARG A 336 -3.69 8.95 -15.62
N LYS A 337 -3.52 8.81 -14.30
CA LYS A 337 -3.19 9.91 -13.39
C LYS A 337 -1.67 10.12 -13.28
N ILE A 338 -0.86 9.06 -13.37
CA ILE A 338 0.60 9.14 -13.19
C ILE A 338 1.29 9.67 -14.45
N LYS A 339 0.87 9.22 -15.64
CA LYS A 339 1.53 9.62 -16.89
C LYS A 339 1.59 11.14 -17.11
N PRO A 340 0.50 11.92 -16.91
CA PRO A 340 0.57 13.38 -17.02
C PRO A 340 1.55 14.03 -16.03
N LEU A 341 1.72 13.47 -14.83
CA LEU A 341 2.68 14.00 -13.86
C LEU A 341 4.12 13.83 -14.33
N ILE A 342 4.41 12.73 -15.03
CA ILE A 342 5.73 12.48 -15.62
C ILE A 342 5.94 13.38 -16.84
N ASP A 343 4.97 13.42 -17.75
CA ASP A 343 5.04 14.20 -19.00
C ASP A 343 5.22 15.70 -18.72
N ASN A 344 4.65 16.21 -17.65
CA ASN A 344 4.78 17.61 -17.21
C ASN A 344 5.98 17.86 -16.27
N GLY A 345 6.83 16.86 -16.04
CA GLY A 345 8.01 16.99 -15.17
C GLY A 345 7.71 17.21 -13.68
N VAL A 346 6.48 16.95 -13.24
CA VAL A 346 6.05 17.06 -11.84
C VAL A 346 6.71 15.98 -10.98
N VAL A 347 6.84 14.78 -11.52
CA VAL A 347 7.59 13.66 -10.94
C VAL A 347 8.66 13.21 -11.91
N SER A 348 9.78 12.68 -11.38
CA SER A 348 10.97 12.33 -12.16
C SER A 348 10.79 11.09 -13.07
N GLY A 349 9.80 10.26 -12.78
CA GLY A 349 9.53 9.01 -13.49
C GLY A 349 8.67 8.08 -12.66
N TYR A 350 8.49 6.85 -13.13
CA TYR A 350 7.72 5.84 -12.39
C TYR A 350 8.40 5.34 -11.11
N ASP A 351 9.67 5.67 -10.90
CA ASP A 351 10.43 5.40 -9.68
C ASP A 351 10.50 6.60 -8.72
N ASP A 352 9.71 7.65 -8.96
CA ASP A 352 9.63 8.80 -8.05
C ASP A 352 9.11 8.35 -6.68
N ILE A 353 9.79 8.74 -5.61
CA ILE A 353 9.52 8.31 -4.23
C ILE A 353 8.15 8.76 -3.69
N ARG A 354 7.46 9.66 -4.37
CA ARG A 354 6.10 10.13 -4.05
C ARG A 354 5.01 9.26 -4.66
N LEU A 355 5.37 8.36 -5.61
CA LEU A 355 4.42 7.50 -6.29
C LEU A 355 4.24 6.17 -5.56
N PRO A 356 3.02 5.61 -5.56
CA PRO A 356 2.73 4.30 -5.00
C PRO A 356 3.08 3.15 -5.96
N THR A 357 3.90 3.39 -6.97
CA THR A 357 4.48 2.34 -7.81
C THR A 357 5.45 1.49 -7.01
N LEU A 358 5.59 0.21 -7.31
CA LEU A 358 6.51 -0.66 -6.56
C LEU A 358 7.96 -0.17 -6.68
N ARG A 359 8.34 0.40 -7.82
CA ARG A 359 9.65 1.01 -8.03
C ARG A 359 9.87 2.26 -7.18
N GLY A 360 8.87 3.13 -7.10
CA GLY A 360 8.90 4.32 -6.25
C GLY A 360 8.99 3.96 -4.77
N LEU A 361 8.17 3.00 -4.32
CA LEU A 361 8.17 2.51 -2.94
C LEU A 361 9.51 1.86 -2.57
N ARG A 362 10.06 1.01 -3.46
CA ARG A 362 11.38 0.40 -3.28
C ARG A 362 12.50 1.44 -3.19
N LYS A 363 12.48 2.45 -4.07
CA LYS A 363 13.45 3.55 -4.05
C LYS A 363 13.34 4.39 -2.78
N ARG A 364 12.12 4.60 -2.30
CA ARG A 364 11.85 5.30 -1.03
C ARG A 364 12.36 4.54 0.20
N GLY A 365 12.53 3.22 0.13
CA GLY A 365 12.95 2.39 1.25
C GLY A 365 11.81 1.66 1.96
N ILE A 366 10.69 1.46 1.27
CA ILE A 366 9.63 0.57 1.73
C ILE A 366 10.00 -0.87 1.36
N LEU A 367 9.95 -1.78 2.32
CA LEU A 367 10.25 -3.19 2.13
C LEU A 367 9.05 -3.94 1.55
N SER A 368 9.33 -4.99 0.78
CA SER A 368 8.30 -5.89 0.25
C SER A 368 7.48 -6.57 1.35
N GLU A 369 8.13 -6.96 2.45
CA GLU A 369 7.50 -7.54 3.63
C GLU A 369 6.54 -6.56 4.32
N ALA A 370 6.86 -5.27 4.31
CA ALA A 370 5.97 -4.24 4.86
C ALA A 370 4.69 -4.10 4.02
N ILE A 371 4.82 -4.15 2.69
CA ILE A 371 3.68 -4.15 1.77
C ILE A 371 2.82 -5.39 2.01
N LYS A 372 3.44 -6.56 2.17
CA LYS A 372 2.74 -7.82 2.46
C LYS A 372 1.96 -7.75 3.80
N GLN A 373 2.61 -7.31 4.88
CA GLN A 373 1.95 -7.12 6.17
C GLN A 373 0.80 -6.10 6.09
N PHE A 374 0.99 -5.03 5.35
CA PHE A 374 -0.05 -4.05 5.10
C PHE A 374 -1.24 -4.67 4.36
N VAL A 375 -1.03 -5.40 3.27
CA VAL A 375 -2.09 -6.08 2.50
C VAL A 375 -2.91 -7.01 3.39
N PHE A 376 -2.27 -7.83 4.20
CA PHE A 376 -2.97 -8.71 5.14
C PHE A 376 -3.75 -7.93 6.21
N SER A 377 -3.21 -6.80 6.67
CA SER A 377 -3.90 -5.97 7.66
C SER A 377 -5.21 -5.36 7.14
N GLN A 378 -5.34 -5.18 5.82
CA GLN A 378 -6.56 -4.70 5.18
C GLN A 378 -7.61 -5.79 5.00
N GLY A 379 -7.20 -7.06 4.98
CA GLY A 379 -8.08 -8.19 4.70
C GLY A 379 -8.64 -8.20 3.27
N ILE A 380 -9.51 -9.18 3.02
CA ILE A 380 -10.21 -9.35 1.74
C ILE A 380 -11.67 -8.94 1.96
N SER A 381 -11.94 -7.66 1.80
CA SER A 381 -13.28 -7.08 1.94
C SER A 381 -13.72 -6.44 0.62
N LYS A 382 -15.03 -6.48 0.34
CA LYS A 382 -15.66 -5.75 -0.78
C LYS A 382 -15.95 -4.28 -0.44
N VAL A 383 -15.65 -3.84 0.80
CA VAL A 383 -15.87 -2.46 1.23
C VAL A 383 -14.68 -1.60 0.81
N GLU A 384 -14.94 -0.62 -0.04
CA GLU A 384 -13.92 0.35 -0.44
C GLU A 384 -13.54 1.25 0.73
N SER A 385 -12.26 1.52 0.86
CA SER A 385 -11.73 2.43 1.85
C SER A 385 -10.56 3.23 1.28
N ASN A 386 -10.52 4.50 1.62
CA ASN A 386 -9.32 5.31 1.43
C ASN A 386 -8.38 5.04 2.60
N VAL A 387 -7.20 4.56 2.29
CA VAL A 387 -6.22 4.14 3.29
C VAL A 387 -5.12 5.19 3.38
N ASP A 388 -4.78 5.60 4.60
CA ASP A 388 -3.64 6.47 4.81
C ASP A 388 -2.33 5.67 4.66
N PHE A 389 -1.36 6.22 3.93
CA PHE A 389 -0.07 5.56 3.68
C PHE A 389 0.74 5.29 4.95
N SER A 390 0.46 6.01 6.03
CA SER A 390 1.08 5.79 7.36
C SER A 390 0.95 4.36 7.88
N LEU A 391 -0.05 3.60 7.43
CA LEU A 391 -0.17 2.17 7.77
C LEU A 391 0.94 1.32 7.13
N VAL A 392 1.34 1.62 5.89
CA VAL A 392 2.49 1.00 5.24
C VAL A 392 3.78 1.40 5.95
N GLU A 393 3.91 2.70 6.29
CA GLU A 393 5.05 3.23 7.04
C GLU A 393 5.19 2.60 8.42
N ALA A 394 4.08 2.38 9.13
CA ALA A 394 4.07 1.71 10.43
C ALA A 394 4.51 0.22 10.34
N ALA A 395 4.05 -0.49 9.28
CA ALA A 395 4.51 -1.85 9.02
C ALA A 395 6.01 -1.88 8.71
N ASN A 396 6.49 -0.94 7.89
CA ASN A 396 7.91 -0.82 7.52
C ASN A 396 8.79 -0.51 8.74
N ARG A 397 8.33 0.41 9.61
CA ARG A 397 9.03 0.75 10.86
C ARG A 397 9.17 -0.46 11.76
N LYS A 398 8.11 -1.24 11.94
CA LYS A 398 8.12 -2.44 12.79
C LYS A 398 9.19 -3.45 12.36
N ILE A 399 9.46 -3.54 11.04
CA ILE A 399 10.48 -4.43 10.49
C ILE A 399 11.88 -3.81 10.62
N LEU A 400 12.02 -2.51 10.31
CA LEU A 400 13.32 -1.85 10.25
C LEU A 400 13.88 -1.50 11.63
N ASP A 401 13.04 -1.09 12.59
CA ASP A 401 13.51 -0.59 13.88
C ASP A 401 14.48 -1.52 14.62
N PRO A 402 14.24 -2.86 14.71
CA PRO A 402 15.14 -3.75 15.43
C PRO A 402 16.47 -4.05 14.71
N VAL A 403 16.59 -3.74 13.42
CA VAL A 403 17.72 -4.16 12.58
C VAL A 403 18.50 -3.02 11.95
N SER A 404 17.97 -1.79 11.96
CA SER A 404 18.62 -0.64 11.34
C SER A 404 19.68 -0.03 12.25
N LYS A 405 20.86 0.22 11.70
CA LYS A 405 21.88 1.01 12.38
C LYS A 405 21.42 2.46 12.52
N ARG A 406 21.71 3.07 13.67
CA ARG A 406 21.34 4.45 13.98
C ARG A 406 22.55 5.35 13.89
N TYR A 407 22.37 6.50 13.24
CA TYR A 407 23.40 7.52 13.03
C TYR A 407 22.87 8.89 13.40
N PHE A 408 23.78 9.85 13.55
CA PHE A 408 23.41 11.25 13.74
C PHE A 408 23.36 11.97 12.39
N PHE A 409 22.34 12.80 12.23
CA PHE A 409 22.14 13.70 11.10
C PHE A 409 21.66 15.04 11.62
N VAL A 410 22.39 16.08 11.30
CA VAL A 410 22.12 17.47 11.70
C VAL A 410 21.57 18.21 10.49
N SER A 411 20.25 18.38 10.46
CA SER A 411 19.58 19.20 9.44
C SER A 411 19.82 20.69 9.70
N GLU A 412 20.04 21.47 8.63
CA GLU A 412 20.32 22.91 8.73
C GLU A 412 21.37 23.21 9.82
N PRO A 413 22.61 22.75 9.64
CA PRO A 413 23.61 22.73 10.70
C PRO A 413 24.02 24.12 11.14
N VAL A 414 24.01 24.35 12.46
CA VAL A 414 24.55 25.54 13.11
C VAL A 414 25.79 25.15 13.88
N LYS A 415 26.89 25.92 13.71
CA LYS A 415 28.15 25.69 14.40
C LYS A 415 28.00 25.95 15.90
N LEU A 416 28.54 25.04 16.72
CA LEU A 416 28.62 25.12 18.17
C LEU A 416 30.10 24.99 18.58
N GLU A 417 30.60 25.95 19.34
CA GLU A 417 31.94 25.93 19.94
C GLU A 417 31.81 25.83 21.47
N ILE A 418 32.43 24.79 22.03
CA ILE A 418 32.38 24.55 23.48
C ILE A 418 33.74 24.79 24.11
N LYS A 419 33.82 25.81 24.96
CA LYS A 419 35.01 26.09 25.74
C LYS A 419 35.26 24.98 26.75
N ASP A 420 36.52 24.62 26.95
CA ASP A 420 36.99 23.57 27.87
C ASP A 420 36.41 22.17 27.57
N ALA A 421 35.98 21.93 26.33
CA ALA A 421 35.46 20.64 25.91
C ALA A 421 36.55 19.56 25.96
N PRO A 422 36.32 18.40 26.62
CA PRO A 422 37.29 17.32 26.64
C PRO A 422 37.37 16.64 25.27
N SER A 423 38.58 16.66 24.66
CA SER A 423 38.82 15.87 23.44
C SER A 423 38.90 14.39 23.77
N ARG A 424 38.14 13.56 23.06
CA ARG A 424 38.13 12.12 23.28
C ARG A 424 37.64 11.32 22.05
N ASN A 425 37.94 10.04 22.06
CA ASN A 425 37.30 9.06 21.18
C ASN A 425 36.09 8.52 21.89
N LYS A 426 34.88 8.87 21.43
CA LYS A 426 33.61 8.39 22.00
C LYS A 426 33.07 7.22 21.23
N GLU A 427 32.94 6.10 21.91
CA GLU A 427 32.26 4.93 21.38
C GLU A 427 30.74 5.06 21.57
N ILE A 428 29.96 4.86 20.51
CA ILE A 428 28.50 4.94 20.49
C ILE A 428 27.95 3.73 19.78
N SER A 429 27.00 3.04 20.41
CA SER A 429 26.33 1.89 19.81
C SER A 429 25.50 2.27 18.61
N PHE A 430 25.52 1.43 17.55
CA PHE A 430 24.63 1.62 16.41
C PHE A 430 23.14 1.39 16.75
N HIS A 431 22.85 0.68 17.84
CA HIS A 431 21.46 0.46 18.27
C HIS A 431 21.39 0.28 19.77
N PRO A 432 20.39 0.88 20.47
CA PRO A 432 20.33 0.84 21.93
C PRO A 432 20.08 -0.55 22.51
N SER A 433 19.31 -1.40 21.83
CA SER A 433 18.94 -2.74 22.29
C SER A 433 19.55 -3.89 21.50
N ASN A 434 20.05 -3.64 20.27
CA ASN A 434 20.65 -4.68 19.41
C ASN A 434 22.18 -4.54 19.35
N LYS A 435 22.88 -5.10 20.34
CA LYS A 435 24.35 -5.06 20.42
C LYS A 435 25.06 -5.77 19.26
N LYS A 436 24.38 -6.64 18.52
CA LYS A 436 24.97 -7.35 17.36
C LYS A 436 25.30 -6.40 16.20
N LEU A 437 24.69 -5.21 16.15
CA LEU A 437 24.96 -4.21 15.13
C LEU A 437 26.32 -3.50 15.36
N GLY A 438 26.91 -3.67 16.54
CA GLY A 438 28.23 -3.11 16.88
C GLY A 438 28.16 -1.65 17.29
N ASN A 439 29.35 -1.03 17.33
CA ASN A 439 29.55 0.35 17.75
C ASN A 439 30.34 1.13 16.70
N ARG A 440 30.31 2.45 16.79
CA ARG A 440 31.18 3.36 16.06
C ARG A 440 31.93 4.29 17.00
N THR A 441 33.09 4.76 16.58
CA THR A 441 33.90 5.69 17.36
C THR A 441 33.90 7.06 16.69
N ILE A 442 33.51 8.09 17.44
CA ILE A 442 33.55 9.49 16.98
C ILE A 442 34.64 10.23 17.77
N LYS A 443 35.59 10.82 17.05
CA LYS A 443 36.60 11.69 17.67
C LYS A 443 35.98 13.06 17.88
N THR A 444 35.94 13.52 19.15
CA THR A 444 35.40 14.84 19.50
C THR A 444 36.51 15.83 19.87
N GLY A 445 36.28 17.07 19.51
CA GLY A 445 37.05 18.24 19.91
C GLY A 445 36.17 19.28 20.59
N ASN A 446 36.41 20.55 20.33
CA ASN A 446 35.63 21.67 20.84
C ASN A 446 34.58 22.22 19.85
N THR A 447 34.59 21.75 18.59
CA THR A 447 33.69 22.19 17.52
C THR A 447 32.67 21.11 17.18
N PHE A 448 31.42 21.51 17.14
CA PHE A 448 30.27 20.65 16.80
C PHE A 448 29.34 21.39 15.85
N PHE A 449 28.44 20.64 15.23
CA PHE A 449 27.30 21.17 14.52
C PHE A 449 26.01 20.57 15.14
N ILE A 450 25.00 21.40 15.35
CA ILE A 450 23.71 21.04 15.94
C ILE A 450 22.56 21.56 15.07
N PRO A 451 21.36 20.92 15.11
CA PRO A 451 20.23 21.34 14.29
C PRO A 451 19.75 22.76 14.63
N LYS A 452 19.49 23.56 13.62
CA LYS A 452 18.93 24.92 13.77
C LYS A 452 17.66 24.91 14.62
N SER A 453 16.79 23.95 14.40
CA SER A 453 15.53 23.80 15.16
C SER A 453 15.72 23.54 16.66
N ASP A 454 16.86 22.95 17.06
CA ASP A 454 17.22 22.81 18.48
C ASP A 454 17.85 24.11 19.00
N VAL A 455 18.67 24.78 18.18
CA VAL A 455 19.27 26.08 18.53
C VAL A 455 18.18 27.12 18.83
N GLU A 456 17.13 27.19 18.04
CA GLU A 456 16.03 28.14 18.21
C GLU A 456 15.36 28.03 19.60
N LYS A 457 15.33 26.83 20.17
CA LYS A 457 14.73 26.55 21.49
C LYS A 457 15.66 26.85 22.66
N LEU A 458 16.98 26.91 22.43
CA LEU A 458 17.97 27.18 23.48
C LEU A 458 18.04 28.67 23.82
N LYS A 459 18.17 28.98 25.10
CA LYS A 459 18.41 30.31 25.65
C LYS A 459 19.80 30.39 26.26
N ILE A 460 20.36 31.60 26.35
CA ILE A 460 21.60 31.85 27.07
C ILE A 460 21.42 31.43 28.53
N GLY A 461 22.36 30.63 29.07
CA GLY A 461 22.31 30.06 30.40
C GLY A 461 21.72 28.65 30.46
N ASP A 462 21.02 28.18 29.41
CA ASP A 462 20.45 26.83 29.39
C ASP A 462 21.55 25.76 29.36
N ILE A 463 21.31 24.67 30.10
CA ILE A 463 22.14 23.47 30.05
C ILE A 463 21.45 22.45 29.16
N PHE A 464 22.14 21.99 28.13
CA PHE A 464 21.70 20.92 27.24
C PHE A 464 22.73 19.80 27.19
N ARG A 465 22.34 18.64 26.69
CA ARG A 465 23.22 17.50 26.53
C ARG A 465 23.47 17.20 25.05
N LEU A 466 24.71 17.19 24.64
CA LEU A 466 25.11 16.50 23.42
C LEU A 466 24.84 15.01 23.64
N LYS A 467 23.93 14.43 22.83
CA LYS A 467 23.45 13.07 23.06
C LYS A 467 24.60 12.06 23.15
N ASP A 468 24.55 11.21 24.17
CA ASP A 468 25.55 10.18 24.46
C ASP A 468 26.98 10.73 24.74
N LEU A 469 27.14 12.04 24.95
CA LEU A 469 28.43 12.67 25.19
C LEU A 469 28.46 13.34 26.58
N TYR A 470 28.22 14.63 26.68
CA TYR A 470 28.28 15.43 27.92
C TYR A 470 27.29 16.60 27.87
N ASN A 471 27.18 17.33 28.97
CA ASN A 471 26.38 18.54 29.05
C ASN A 471 27.22 19.78 28.69
N ALA A 472 26.57 20.75 28.05
CA ALA A 472 27.12 22.06 27.76
C ALA A 472 26.14 23.14 28.18
N LYS A 473 26.63 24.29 28.62
CA LYS A 473 25.84 25.47 29.00
C LYS A 473 26.02 26.55 27.94
N VAL A 474 24.91 27.08 27.43
CA VAL A 474 24.94 28.16 26.43
C VAL A 474 25.46 29.44 27.04
N THR A 475 26.53 30.03 26.50
CA THR A 475 27.13 31.30 26.96
C THR A 475 26.81 32.46 26.04
N LYS A 476 26.72 32.20 24.70
CA LYS A 476 26.42 33.21 23.67
C LYS A 476 25.70 32.55 22.49
N LYS A 477 24.80 33.29 21.86
CA LYS A 477 24.01 32.79 20.73
C LYS A 477 23.94 33.85 19.64
N ASN A 478 24.74 33.64 18.57
CA ASN A 478 24.80 34.44 17.35
C ASN A 478 24.77 33.46 16.16
N ASP A 479 25.43 33.78 15.04
CA ASP A 479 25.62 32.86 13.91
C ASP A 479 26.35 31.57 14.33
N VAL A 480 27.20 31.67 15.33
CA VAL A 480 27.81 30.53 16.04
C VAL A 480 27.29 30.51 17.47
N VAL A 481 26.88 29.33 17.94
CA VAL A 481 26.53 29.12 19.33
C VAL A 481 27.80 28.85 20.12
N HIS A 482 28.00 29.58 21.22
CA HIS A 482 29.08 29.31 22.13
C HIS A 482 28.56 28.72 23.42
N GLY A 483 29.26 27.73 23.93
CA GLY A 483 28.98 27.11 25.20
C GLY A 483 30.21 26.83 26.01
N GLU A 484 30.01 26.39 27.23
CA GLU A 484 31.05 25.89 28.12
C GLU A 484 30.73 24.47 28.57
N PHE A 485 31.76 23.66 28.83
CA PHE A 485 31.57 22.31 29.37
C PHE A 485 30.87 22.34 30.72
N ALA A 486 29.77 21.57 30.90
CA ALA A 486 28.94 21.58 32.10
C ALA A 486 28.82 20.20 32.77
N GLY A 487 29.83 19.34 32.60
CA GLY A 487 29.95 18.05 33.25
C GLY A 487 29.32 16.88 32.48
N GLU A 488 29.57 15.67 33.02
CA GLU A 488 29.18 14.43 32.33
C GLU A 488 27.90 13.77 32.89
N LYS A 489 27.53 14.11 34.12
CA LYS A 489 26.38 13.49 34.80
C LYS A 489 25.10 13.80 34.07
N LEU A 490 24.32 12.76 33.77
CA LEU A 490 23.03 12.91 33.09
C LEU A 490 22.08 13.79 33.92
N ILE A 491 21.58 14.85 33.30
CA ILE A 491 20.53 15.72 33.86
C ILE A 491 19.22 15.32 33.14
N PRO A 492 18.27 14.68 33.82
CA PRO A 492 17.05 14.15 33.15
C PRO A 492 16.24 15.21 32.41
N SER A 493 16.16 16.42 32.96
CA SER A 493 15.39 17.54 32.40
C SER A 493 16.10 18.28 31.25
N SER A 494 17.40 18.01 30.98
CA SER A 494 18.12 18.70 29.91
C SER A 494 17.72 18.21 28.54
N ALA A 495 17.64 19.14 27.57
CA ALA A 495 17.43 18.80 26.17
C ALA A 495 18.58 17.92 25.66
N LYS A 496 18.25 16.82 24.98
CA LYS A 496 19.23 15.92 24.34
C LYS A 496 19.29 16.27 22.85
N ILE A 497 20.42 16.82 22.42
CA ILE A 497 20.62 17.36 21.07
C ILE A 497 21.56 16.44 20.30
N GLN A 498 21.22 16.15 19.06
CA GLN A 498 22.10 15.46 18.12
C GLN A 498 23.21 16.41 17.64
N TRP A 499 24.30 15.83 17.23
CA TRP A 499 25.48 16.58 16.87
C TRP A 499 26.34 15.84 15.85
N THR A 500 27.10 16.59 15.08
CA THR A 500 28.26 16.09 14.32
C THR A 500 29.47 16.90 14.68
N THR A 501 30.69 16.41 14.35
CA THR A 501 31.93 17.11 14.55
C THR A 501 32.31 17.88 13.28
N ASP A 502 33.51 18.42 13.22
CA ASP A 502 34.13 18.99 12.02
C ASP A 502 34.43 17.94 10.92
N LYS A 503 34.36 16.64 11.29
CA LYS A 503 34.37 15.53 10.35
C LYS A 503 32.94 15.04 10.12
N TYR A 504 32.41 15.42 8.98
CA TYR A 504 31.04 15.10 8.58
C TYR A 504 30.93 14.76 7.09
N VAL A 505 29.82 14.18 6.72
CA VAL A 505 29.41 13.96 5.34
C VAL A 505 28.27 14.92 5.00
N GLU A 506 28.48 15.80 4.03
CA GLU A 506 27.38 16.61 3.49
C GLU A 506 26.43 15.72 2.70
N MET A 507 25.15 15.81 2.99
CA MET A 507 24.14 15.08 2.25
C MET A 507 22.81 15.83 2.14
N GLU A 508 22.04 15.44 1.13
CA GLU A 508 20.68 15.89 0.90
C GLU A 508 19.71 14.72 1.15
N VAL A 509 18.69 14.96 1.97
CA VAL A 509 17.60 14.00 2.18
C VAL A 509 16.34 14.52 1.52
N LEU A 510 15.76 13.69 0.64
CA LEU A 510 14.49 13.94 -0.02
C LEU A 510 13.35 13.37 0.81
N ILE A 511 12.39 14.22 1.13
CA ILE A 511 11.22 13.89 1.96
C ILE A 511 9.96 13.92 1.08
N PRO A 512 9.32 12.76 0.83
CA PRO A 512 8.08 12.72 0.08
C PRO A 512 6.88 13.10 0.96
N HIS A 513 6.02 13.95 0.43
CA HIS A 513 4.70 14.28 0.97
C HIS A 513 3.60 13.84 -0.02
N LYS A 514 2.34 13.92 0.39
CA LYS A 514 1.19 13.62 -0.48
C LYS A 514 1.24 14.48 -1.74
N LEU A 515 1.09 13.84 -2.90
CA LEU A 515 1.03 14.54 -4.20
C LEU A 515 -0.24 15.38 -4.35
N TYR A 516 -1.34 14.94 -3.71
CA TYR A 516 -2.62 15.63 -3.72
C TYR A 516 -3.13 15.83 -2.30
N ILE A 517 -3.67 17.02 -2.04
CA ILE A 517 -4.40 17.37 -0.82
C ILE A 517 -5.76 17.88 -1.31
N GLU A 518 -6.86 17.26 -0.87
CA GLU A 518 -8.23 17.62 -1.31
C GLU A 518 -8.35 17.71 -2.85
N GLU A 519 -7.77 16.72 -3.56
CA GLU A 519 -7.70 16.64 -5.03
C GLU A 519 -6.85 17.71 -5.73
N LEU A 520 -6.29 18.68 -5.02
CA LEU A 520 -5.38 19.67 -5.57
C LEU A 520 -3.93 19.18 -5.52
N TYR A 521 -3.18 19.50 -6.57
CA TYR A 521 -1.75 19.18 -6.62
C TYR A 521 -0.97 19.94 -5.53
N ASN A 522 -0.22 19.21 -4.73
CA ASN A 522 0.64 19.78 -3.69
C ASN A 522 2.02 20.13 -4.26
N ILE A 523 2.26 21.42 -4.48
CA ILE A 523 3.56 21.92 -4.97
C ILE A 523 4.72 21.60 -4.02
N ASN A 524 4.44 21.44 -2.72
CA ASN A 524 5.41 21.09 -1.68
C ASN A 524 5.49 19.57 -1.46
N SER A 525 5.07 18.75 -2.43
CA SER A 525 5.07 17.29 -2.31
C SER A 525 6.45 16.65 -2.21
N LEU A 526 7.52 17.39 -2.48
CA LEU A 526 8.91 16.96 -2.32
C LEU A 526 9.71 18.03 -1.60
N GLU A 527 10.04 17.77 -0.35
CA GLU A 527 10.93 18.61 0.45
C GLU A 527 12.38 18.10 0.34
N LYS A 528 13.34 19.03 0.36
CA LYS A 528 14.77 18.74 0.30
C LYS A 528 15.44 19.34 1.51
N ILE A 529 16.01 18.51 2.37
CA ILE A 529 16.75 18.94 3.54
C ILE A 529 18.23 18.66 3.33
N ARG A 530 19.05 19.70 3.45
CA ARG A 530 20.50 19.56 3.49
C ARG A 530 20.98 19.52 4.92
N GLY A 531 22.03 18.73 5.16
CA GLY A 531 22.59 18.60 6.50
C GLY A 531 23.91 17.86 6.52
N TYR A 532 24.42 17.70 7.73
CA TYR A 532 25.66 17.02 8.04
C TYR A 532 25.36 15.71 8.75
N ALA A 533 25.77 14.61 8.12
CA ALA A 533 25.76 13.30 8.75
C ALA A 533 27.13 13.02 9.40
N GLU A 534 27.18 12.19 10.41
CA GLU A 534 28.44 11.76 11.02
C GLU A 534 29.34 11.03 10.00
N GLU A 535 30.68 11.11 10.20
CA GLU A 535 31.71 10.56 9.27
C GLU A 535 31.45 9.09 8.88
N ALA A 536 30.96 8.26 9.81
CA ALA A 536 30.69 6.84 9.58
C ALA A 536 29.60 6.56 8.54
N VAL A 537 28.86 7.58 8.10
CA VAL A 537 27.86 7.45 7.01
C VAL A 537 28.53 7.26 5.66
N SER A 538 29.81 7.68 5.49
CA SER A 538 30.57 7.47 4.26
C SER A 538 30.75 5.98 3.88
N ASP A 539 30.77 5.11 4.89
CA ASP A 539 31.00 3.67 4.72
C ASP A 539 29.71 2.88 4.43
N ILE A 540 28.55 3.55 4.41
CA ILE A 540 27.25 2.90 4.17
C ILE A 540 27.15 2.50 2.70
N LYS A 541 26.71 1.27 2.49
CA LYS A 541 26.53 0.73 1.14
C LYS A 541 25.34 1.39 0.46
N ASN A 542 25.42 1.47 -0.87
CA ASN A 542 24.29 1.88 -1.69
C ASN A 542 23.07 0.96 -1.41
N GLU A 543 21.88 1.53 -1.34
CA GLU A 543 20.61 0.85 -1.07
C GLU A 543 20.38 0.44 0.40
N ASP A 544 21.34 0.60 1.33
CA ASP A 544 21.10 0.33 2.75
C ASP A 544 20.07 1.31 3.33
N ILE A 545 19.27 0.80 4.27
CA ILE A 545 18.28 1.60 5.02
C ILE A 545 18.77 1.74 6.46
N ILE A 546 18.99 2.98 6.87
CA ILE A 546 19.47 3.34 8.20
C ILE A 546 18.44 4.21 8.92
N GLN A 547 18.60 4.39 10.23
CA GLN A 547 17.85 5.39 10.97
C GLN A 547 18.74 6.59 11.31
N PHE A 548 18.34 7.77 10.87
CA PHE A 548 18.83 8.99 11.50
C PHE A 548 17.99 9.28 12.73
N GLU A 549 18.62 9.27 13.88
CA GLU A 549 17.93 9.45 15.16
C GLU A 549 17.14 10.76 15.19
N ARG A 550 15.94 10.77 15.73
CA ARG A 550 15.01 11.91 15.75
C ARG A 550 14.59 12.46 14.37
N PHE A 551 15.10 11.88 13.27
CA PHE A 551 14.77 12.33 11.92
C PHE A 551 13.89 11.31 11.20
N GLY A 552 14.32 10.04 11.10
CA GLY A 552 13.57 8.97 10.48
C GLY A 552 14.43 7.89 9.83
N PHE A 553 13.76 6.93 9.18
CA PHE A 553 14.42 5.89 8.41
C PHE A 553 14.71 6.41 7.00
N VAL A 554 15.94 6.26 6.57
CA VAL A 554 16.44 6.83 5.32
C VAL A 554 17.16 5.75 4.51
N LYS A 555 16.73 5.58 3.27
CA LYS A 555 17.45 4.75 2.31
C LYS A 555 18.58 5.58 1.70
N ILE A 556 19.78 5.02 1.68
CA ILE A 556 20.99 5.70 1.21
C ILE A 556 21.24 5.37 -0.26
N GLU A 557 21.41 6.39 -1.05
CA GLU A 557 21.97 6.34 -2.40
C GLU A 557 23.37 6.93 -2.37
N ASN A 558 24.38 6.06 -2.50
CA ASN A 558 25.80 6.46 -2.47
C ASN A 558 26.38 6.34 -3.88
N GLN A 559 26.54 7.46 -4.57
CA GLN A 559 27.09 7.53 -5.92
C GLN A 559 28.35 8.40 -5.94
N LYS A 560 29.51 7.75 -6.10
CA LYS A 560 30.80 8.44 -6.36
C LYS A 560 31.00 9.72 -5.52
N ASN A 561 30.96 9.60 -4.19
CA ASN A 561 31.13 10.69 -3.22
C ASN A 561 29.98 11.71 -3.11
N LYS A 562 28.83 11.45 -3.74
CA LYS A 562 27.58 12.17 -3.44
C LYS A 562 26.61 11.22 -2.74
N ILE A 563 26.37 11.52 -1.47
CA ILE A 563 25.42 10.73 -0.67
C ILE A 563 24.08 11.47 -0.65
N LYS A 564 23.03 10.78 -1.08
CA LYS A 564 21.65 11.23 -0.96
C LYS A 564 20.88 10.27 -0.08
N GLY A 565 19.86 10.78 0.57
CA GLY A 565 18.92 9.98 1.32
C GLY A 565 17.50 10.14 0.80
N PHE A 566 16.72 9.05 0.89
CA PHE A 566 15.29 9.06 0.66
C PHE A 566 14.58 8.71 1.96
N LEU A 567 13.77 9.62 2.49
CA LEU A 567 13.02 9.35 3.72
C LEU A 567 11.94 8.28 3.44
N ALA A 568 12.11 7.13 4.06
CA ALA A 568 11.10 6.08 4.03
C ALA A 568 9.90 6.49 4.90
N HIS A 569 10.16 6.81 6.16
CA HIS A 569 9.19 7.31 7.15
C HIS A 569 9.90 7.86 8.40
N LYS A 570 9.15 8.56 9.25
CA LYS A 570 9.60 9.05 10.56
C LYS A 570 9.50 7.98 11.64
#